data_115c703c66f12f58cb3710e9e9954f1c
#
_entry.id   115c703c66f12f58cb3710e9e9954f1c
#
_cell.length_a   1.000
_cell.length_b   1.000
_cell.length_c   1.000
_cell.angle_alpha   90.00
_cell.angle_beta   90.00
_cell.angle_gamma   90.00
#
_symmetry.space_group_name_H-M   'P 1'
#
loop_
_entity.id
_entity.type
_entity.pdbx_description
1 polymer ?
#
loop_
_entity_poly.entity_id
_entity_poly.type
_entity_poly.pdbx_seq_one_letter_code
_entity_poly.pdbx_strand_id
1 'polypeptide(L)'
;QLDIWQKIPNDEKHILKDASVYDGNSTYQLYFGKPKSVRGLAIEGLGYLISNHLIRKACYEATKVCDNITLQCDSGVKNVQTASRFVTVTLDNLQTITANMLIVADSRFSQTRRQLGITADSHDFGRSMIVCRMSHTQSNQHRAVESFYYGVTVALLPMTEQMTNCVITVKNEQAEYLLGLSPTAFAKEIEGYIDGSLGEMRLISSQHRYPLVGVHANRFYANRSAVIGDAAVGMHPVTAHGFNLGLHSVAVLSKLIKQAVANQSDIASPELLAKYQRQHMLLTRPMYHGTNAMGTLFTTENKPAKA
;
A
#
# COMPACT_ATOMS: atom_id res chain seq x y z
N GLN A 1 12.33 14.86 -10.67
CA GLN A 1 11.02 14.62 -10.08
C GLN A 1 10.05 14.43 -11.24
N LEU A 2 9.07 13.55 -11.09
CA LEU A 2 8.28 13.05 -12.23
C LEU A 2 7.04 13.91 -12.55
N ASP A 3 6.84 15.03 -11.85
CA ASP A 3 5.67 15.94 -11.96
C ASP A 3 4.30 15.26 -11.97
N ILE A 4 4.24 14.07 -11.34
CA ILE A 4 3.03 13.24 -11.28
C ILE A 4 1.91 13.92 -10.49
N TRP A 5 2.27 14.65 -9.44
CA TRP A 5 1.32 15.38 -8.61
C TRP A 5 0.45 16.37 -9.41
N GLN A 6 1.06 17.06 -10.37
CA GLN A 6 0.38 18.05 -11.21
C GLN A 6 -0.55 17.41 -12.24
N LYS A 7 -0.32 16.14 -12.59
CA LYS A 7 -1.17 15.35 -13.51
C LYS A 7 -2.45 14.84 -12.85
N ILE A 8 -2.53 14.89 -11.52
CA ILE A 8 -3.73 14.49 -10.78
C ILE A 8 -4.65 15.72 -10.67
N PRO A 9 -5.94 15.63 -11.03
CA PRO A 9 -6.91 16.71 -10.88
C PRO A 9 -6.98 17.21 -9.43
N ASN A 10 -7.17 18.52 -9.24
CA ASN A 10 -7.16 19.10 -7.90
C ASN A 10 -8.36 18.68 -7.04
N ASP A 11 -9.51 18.46 -7.65
CA ASP A 11 -10.74 17.97 -7.04
C ASP A 11 -10.65 16.50 -6.58
N GLU A 12 -9.67 15.77 -7.09
CA GLU A 12 -9.37 14.38 -6.70
C GLU A 12 -8.24 14.27 -5.65
N LYS A 13 -7.73 15.39 -5.18
CA LYS A 13 -6.73 15.48 -4.10
C LYS A 13 -7.44 15.75 -2.78
N HIS A 14 -7.96 14.70 -2.15
CA HIS A 14 -8.76 14.84 -0.94
C HIS A 14 -7.85 15.01 0.27
N ILE A 15 -7.97 16.16 0.94
CA ILE A 15 -7.15 16.48 2.12
C ILE A 15 -7.58 15.63 3.32
N LEU A 16 -6.60 15.10 4.02
CA LEU A 16 -6.75 14.46 5.33
C LEU A 16 -6.33 15.47 6.41
N LYS A 17 -7.30 16.08 7.10
CA LYS A 17 -7.01 17.10 8.11
C LYS A 17 -6.49 16.52 9.40
N ASP A 18 -7.14 15.47 9.89
CA ASP A 18 -6.79 14.77 11.12
C ASP A 18 -7.23 13.30 11.07
N ALA A 19 -6.87 12.54 12.09
CA ALA A 19 -7.25 11.14 12.22
C ALA A 19 -7.62 10.81 13.67
N SER A 20 -8.55 9.88 13.84
CA SER A 20 -8.97 9.36 15.14
C SER A 20 -8.96 7.84 15.12
N VAL A 21 -8.48 7.26 16.20
CA VAL A 21 -8.50 5.80 16.42
C VAL A 21 -9.33 5.52 17.67
N TYR A 22 -10.29 4.60 17.54
CA TYR A 22 -11.19 4.18 18.62
C TYR A 22 -10.95 2.72 18.97
N ASP A 23 -10.98 2.41 20.25
CA ASP A 23 -10.88 1.06 20.77
C ASP A 23 -12.27 0.56 21.19
N GLY A 24 -12.94 -0.16 20.31
CA GLY A 24 -14.28 -0.69 20.49
C GLY A 24 -15.28 0.42 20.85
N ASN A 25 -16.14 0.13 21.84
CA ASN A 25 -17.12 1.07 22.38
C ASN A 25 -16.54 1.97 23.50
N SER A 26 -15.22 2.03 23.62
CA SER A 26 -14.56 2.90 24.59
C SER A 26 -14.81 4.36 24.24
N THR A 27 -14.99 5.19 25.24
CA THR A 27 -14.99 6.66 25.09
C THR A 27 -13.59 7.22 24.83
N TYR A 28 -12.55 6.39 24.99
CA TYR A 28 -11.18 6.78 24.73
C TYR A 28 -10.91 6.86 23.23
N GLN A 29 -10.39 8.00 22.82
CA GLN A 29 -10.01 8.29 21.43
C GLN A 29 -8.54 8.69 21.38
N LEU A 30 -7.78 8.03 20.53
CA LEU A 30 -6.45 8.49 20.18
C LEU A 30 -6.57 9.44 18.98
N TYR A 31 -6.31 10.72 19.22
CA TYR A 31 -6.45 11.77 18.21
C TYR A 31 -5.10 12.20 17.64
N PHE A 32 -5.02 12.25 16.33
CA PHE A 32 -3.87 12.73 15.57
C PHE A 32 -4.26 14.01 14.82
N GLY A 33 -3.97 15.15 15.43
CA GLY A 33 -4.12 16.44 14.77
C GLY A 33 -2.93 16.77 13.87
N LYS A 34 -3.13 17.68 12.92
CA LYS A 34 -2.04 18.18 12.10
C LYS A 34 -1.01 18.91 12.94
N PRO A 35 0.31 18.68 12.78
CA PRO A 35 1.33 19.51 13.39
C PRO A 35 1.30 20.92 12.78
N LYS A 36 1.73 21.94 13.56
CA LYS A 36 1.76 23.33 13.07
C LYS A 36 2.66 23.50 11.84
N SER A 37 3.76 22.78 11.80
CA SER A 37 4.69 22.77 10.67
C SER A 37 5.49 21.47 10.61
N VAL A 38 5.98 21.13 9.42
CA VAL A 38 6.94 20.05 9.21
C VAL A 38 8.17 20.65 8.53
N ARG A 39 9.35 20.52 9.14
CA ARG A 39 10.61 21.11 8.66
C ARG A 39 10.52 22.61 8.36
N GLY A 40 9.77 23.35 9.21
CA GLY A 40 9.55 24.79 9.06
C GLY A 40 8.50 25.21 8.02
N LEU A 41 7.90 24.27 7.29
CA LEU A 41 6.83 24.55 6.33
C LEU A 41 5.47 24.31 6.98
N ALA A 42 4.57 25.29 6.86
CA ALA A 42 3.16 25.12 7.28
C ALA A 42 2.50 24.03 6.44
N ILE A 43 1.69 23.18 7.08
CA ILE A 43 0.94 22.13 6.41
C ILE A 43 -0.55 22.30 6.64
N GLU A 44 -1.34 21.95 5.64
CA GLU A 44 -2.81 22.07 5.70
C GLU A 44 -3.49 20.87 6.36
N GLY A 45 -2.83 19.70 6.36
CA GLY A 45 -3.34 18.45 6.92
C GLY A 45 -2.24 17.41 7.13
N LEU A 46 -2.63 16.22 7.52
CA LEU A 46 -1.74 15.06 7.67
C LEU A 46 -1.24 14.52 6.32
N GLY A 47 -1.98 14.79 5.24
CA GLY A 47 -1.67 14.32 3.91
C GLY A 47 -2.87 14.40 2.95
N TYR A 48 -2.80 13.61 1.89
CA TYR A 48 -3.85 13.54 0.88
C TYR A 48 -4.25 12.09 0.62
N LEU A 49 -5.53 11.88 0.41
CA LEU A 49 -6.10 10.64 -0.08
C LEU A 49 -6.34 10.79 -1.59
N ILE A 50 -5.79 9.89 -2.36
CA ILE A 50 -5.89 9.89 -3.81
C ILE A 50 -6.22 8.48 -4.27
N SER A 51 -7.13 8.37 -5.21
CA SER A 51 -7.47 7.10 -5.84
C SER A 51 -6.23 6.45 -6.46
N ASN A 52 -5.98 5.18 -6.15
CA ASN A 52 -4.86 4.42 -6.74
C ASN A 52 -4.92 4.40 -8.28
N HIS A 53 -6.12 4.40 -8.85
CA HIS A 53 -6.32 4.51 -10.30
C HIS A 53 -5.71 5.79 -10.86
N LEU A 54 -5.93 6.92 -10.21
CA LEU A 54 -5.42 8.23 -10.67
C LEU A 54 -3.89 8.31 -10.53
N ILE A 55 -3.33 7.78 -9.45
CA ILE A 55 -1.87 7.69 -9.29
C ILE A 55 -1.27 6.86 -10.42
N ARG A 56 -1.84 5.68 -10.70
CA ARG A 56 -1.39 4.81 -11.79
C ARG A 56 -1.52 5.48 -13.15
N LYS A 57 -2.67 6.14 -13.43
CA LYS A 57 -2.90 6.88 -14.66
C LYS A 57 -1.85 7.99 -14.85
N ALA A 58 -1.62 8.80 -13.82
CA ALA A 58 -0.63 9.89 -13.88
C ALA A 58 0.80 9.36 -14.10
N CYS A 59 1.18 8.24 -13.46
CA CYS A 59 2.46 7.57 -13.70
C CYS A 59 2.55 7.06 -15.15
N TYR A 60 1.52 6.39 -15.64
CA TYR A 60 1.47 5.87 -17.01
C TYR A 60 1.61 6.99 -18.05
N GLU A 61 0.87 8.07 -17.88
CA GLU A 61 0.95 9.23 -18.77
C GLU A 61 2.32 9.92 -18.71
N ALA A 62 2.96 9.93 -17.54
CA ALA A 62 4.32 10.45 -17.41
C ALA A 62 5.36 9.60 -18.14
N THR A 63 5.19 8.27 -18.13
CA THR A 63 6.13 7.37 -18.82
C THR A 63 5.96 7.41 -20.34
N LYS A 64 4.74 7.61 -20.85
CA LYS A 64 4.48 7.66 -22.30
C LYS A 64 5.20 8.81 -23.04
N VAL A 65 5.52 9.88 -22.34
CA VAL A 65 6.20 11.05 -22.93
C VAL A 65 7.73 10.98 -22.75
N CYS A 66 8.26 9.88 -22.22
CA CYS A 66 9.68 9.68 -22.03
C CYS A 66 10.24 8.80 -23.17
N ASP A 67 11.03 9.37 -24.06
CA ASP A 67 11.60 8.67 -25.23
C ASP A 67 12.52 7.49 -24.87
N ASN A 68 13.06 7.49 -23.65
CA ASN A 68 13.95 6.45 -23.14
C ASN A 68 13.22 5.35 -22.35
N ILE A 69 11.88 5.34 -22.35
CA ILE A 69 11.07 4.31 -21.70
C ILE A 69 10.23 3.57 -22.75
N THR A 70 10.39 2.25 -22.82
CA THR A 70 9.54 1.39 -23.61
C THR A 70 8.54 0.69 -22.69
N LEU A 71 7.24 0.90 -22.93
CA LEU A 71 6.17 0.23 -22.20
C LEU A 71 5.69 -0.99 -23.01
N GLN A 72 5.71 -2.15 -22.36
CA GLN A 72 5.11 -3.39 -22.90
C GLN A 72 3.96 -3.79 -21.98
N CYS A 73 2.75 -3.62 -22.46
CA CYS A 73 1.53 -4.07 -21.80
C CYS A 73 1.25 -5.54 -22.17
N ASP A 74 0.39 -6.21 -21.36
CA ASP A 74 -0.04 -7.60 -21.59
C ASP A 74 1.12 -8.58 -21.76
N SER A 75 2.21 -8.36 -21.01
CA SER A 75 3.47 -9.09 -21.11
C SER A 75 3.89 -9.57 -19.73
N GLY A 76 3.48 -10.78 -19.38
CA GLY A 76 3.89 -11.45 -18.14
C GLY A 76 5.34 -11.94 -18.21
N VAL A 77 6.02 -11.99 -17.07
CA VAL A 77 7.36 -12.58 -16.95
C VAL A 77 7.26 -14.09 -16.74
N LYS A 78 7.69 -14.85 -17.73
CA LYS A 78 7.71 -16.32 -17.67
C LYS A 78 8.94 -16.87 -16.97
N ASN A 79 10.12 -16.32 -17.26
CA ASN A 79 11.39 -16.82 -16.71
C ASN A 79 12.41 -15.69 -16.57
N VAL A 80 13.29 -15.81 -15.55
CA VAL A 80 14.43 -14.92 -15.32
C VAL A 80 15.71 -15.72 -15.19
N GLN A 81 16.73 -15.31 -15.95
CA GLN A 81 18.09 -15.87 -15.86
C GLN A 81 19.08 -14.75 -15.60
N THR A 82 19.96 -14.95 -14.64
CA THR A 82 21.00 -13.98 -14.29
C THR A 82 22.38 -14.50 -14.65
N ALA A 83 23.18 -13.64 -15.27
CA ALA A 83 24.58 -13.87 -15.58
C ALA A 83 25.47 -12.83 -14.88
N SER A 84 26.78 -12.91 -15.02
CA SER A 84 27.71 -11.97 -14.38
C SER A 84 27.55 -10.52 -14.82
N ARG A 85 27.18 -10.29 -16.10
CA ARG A 85 27.08 -8.95 -16.69
C ARG A 85 25.68 -8.49 -17.06
N PHE A 86 24.71 -9.38 -17.15
CA PHE A 86 23.35 -9.07 -17.58
C PHE A 86 22.33 -10.01 -16.94
N VAL A 87 21.09 -9.61 -17.00
CA VAL A 87 19.92 -10.42 -16.68
C VAL A 87 19.08 -10.57 -17.96
N THR A 88 18.56 -11.76 -18.19
CA THR A 88 17.65 -12.06 -19.31
C THR A 88 16.28 -12.42 -18.75
N VAL A 89 15.26 -11.73 -19.24
CA VAL A 89 13.86 -11.98 -18.92
C VAL A 89 13.17 -12.58 -20.15
N THR A 90 12.52 -13.71 -20.00
CA THR A 90 11.65 -14.30 -21.02
C THR A 90 10.20 -13.97 -20.68
N LEU A 91 9.48 -13.38 -21.63
CA LEU A 91 8.07 -13.05 -21.51
C LEU A 91 7.17 -14.25 -21.89
N ASP A 92 5.87 -14.16 -21.58
CA ASP A 92 4.89 -15.21 -21.89
C ASP A 92 4.77 -15.48 -23.39
N ASN A 93 4.99 -14.45 -24.22
CA ASN A 93 5.04 -14.55 -25.69
C ASN A 93 6.37 -15.09 -26.22
N LEU A 94 7.27 -15.58 -25.35
CA LEU A 94 8.60 -16.12 -25.65
C LEU A 94 9.63 -15.07 -26.13
N GLN A 95 9.29 -13.81 -26.16
CA GLN A 95 10.26 -12.73 -26.38
C GLN A 95 11.25 -12.68 -25.22
N THR A 96 12.51 -12.44 -25.51
CA THR A 96 13.57 -12.26 -24.51
C THR A 96 14.06 -10.83 -24.49
N ILE A 97 14.25 -10.30 -23.27
CA ILE A 97 14.81 -8.98 -23.02
C ILE A 97 16.07 -9.15 -22.18
N THR A 98 17.18 -8.62 -22.65
CA THR A 98 18.44 -8.62 -21.91
C THR A 98 18.75 -7.20 -21.41
N ALA A 99 19.11 -7.09 -20.13
CA ALA A 99 19.37 -5.81 -19.48
C ALA A 99 20.55 -5.90 -18.51
N ASN A 100 21.14 -4.75 -18.18
CA ASN A 100 22.19 -4.68 -17.17
C ASN A 100 21.65 -4.88 -15.75
N MET A 101 20.39 -4.58 -15.51
CA MET A 101 19.73 -4.69 -14.21
C MET A 101 18.24 -4.98 -14.39
N LEU A 102 17.68 -5.81 -13.52
CA LEU A 102 16.24 -6.06 -13.36
C LEU A 102 15.73 -5.40 -12.09
N ILE A 103 14.61 -4.69 -12.21
CA ILE A 103 13.88 -4.16 -11.04
C ILE A 103 12.53 -4.87 -10.97
N VAL A 104 12.31 -5.61 -9.88
CA VAL A 104 11.12 -6.42 -9.64
C VAL A 104 10.12 -5.61 -8.80
N ALA A 105 8.94 -5.33 -9.38
CA ALA A 105 7.89 -4.53 -8.76
C ALA A 105 6.48 -5.13 -9.00
N ASP A 106 6.38 -6.46 -9.14
CA ASP A 106 5.22 -7.20 -9.63
C ASP A 106 4.19 -7.60 -8.56
N SER A 107 4.30 -7.14 -7.33
CA SER A 107 3.38 -7.29 -6.21
C SER A 107 3.91 -8.15 -5.05
N ARG A 108 3.14 -8.20 -3.93
CA ARG A 108 3.52 -8.96 -2.71
C ARG A 108 3.66 -10.46 -2.94
N PHE A 109 2.91 -11.04 -3.87
CA PHE A 109 3.00 -12.46 -4.24
C PHE A 109 3.96 -12.71 -5.41
N SER A 110 4.93 -11.85 -5.60
CA SER A 110 5.90 -11.81 -6.68
C SER A 110 6.41 -13.19 -7.12
N GLN A 111 6.11 -13.56 -8.35
CA GLN A 111 6.67 -14.77 -8.98
C GLN A 111 8.11 -14.50 -9.40
N THR A 112 8.40 -13.31 -9.90
CA THR A 112 9.74 -12.92 -10.34
C THR A 112 10.74 -12.96 -9.18
N ARG A 113 10.35 -12.46 -7.98
CA ARG A 113 11.17 -12.59 -6.76
C ARG A 113 11.49 -14.05 -6.45
N ARG A 114 10.51 -14.97 -6.56
CA ARG A 114 10.71 -16.40 -6.28
C ARG A 114 11.65 -17.04 -7.31
N GLN A 115 11.54 -16.68 -8.59
CA GLN A 115 12.46 -17.16 -9.63
C GLN A 115 13.90 -16.70 -9.40
N LEU A 116 14.11 -15.55 -8.75
CA LEU A 116 15.42 -15.07 -8.30
C LEU A 116 15.94 -15.79 -7.05
N GLY A 117 15.22 -16.77 -6.51
CA GLY A 117 15.59 -17.50 -5.28
C GLY A 117 15.46 -16.66 -4.01
N ILE A 118 14.67 -15.56 -4.05
CA ILE A 118 14.43 -14.70 -2.88
C ILE A 118 13.17 -15.17 -2.16
N THR A 119 13.35 -15.74 -0.98
CA THR A 119 12.28 -16.13 -0.05
C THR A 119 11.69 -14.91 0.65
N ALA A 120 10.52 -15.07 1.27
CA ALA A 120 9.87 -14.03 2.05
C ALA A 120 9.18 -14.64 3.26
N ASP A 121 9.20 -13.92 4.38
CA ASP A 121 8.31 -14.17 5.51
C ASP A 121 6.91 -13.74 5.11
N SER A 122 5.93 -14.61 5.30
CA SER A 122 4.53 -14.36 4.99
C SER A 122 3.68 -14.60 6.22
N HIS A 123 2.81 -13.65 6.53
CA HIS A 123 1.86 -13.75 7.63
C HIS A 123 0.44 -13.56 7.10
N ASP A 124 -0.32 -14.64 7.07
CA ASP A 124 -1.75 -14.60 6.76
C ASP A 124 -2.52 -14.38 8.06
N PHE A 125 -3.30 -13.30 8.12
CA PHE A 125 -4.11 -12.95 9.29
C PHE A 125 -5.45 -13.70 9.34
N GLY A 126 -5.77 -14.55 8.35
CA GLY A 126 -7.04 -15.25 8.24
C GLY A 126 -8.24 -14.32 8.03
N ARG A 127 -7.98 -13.13 7.49
CA ARG A 127 -8.96 -12.05 7.33
C ARG A 127 -8.97 -11.51 5.89
N SER A 128 -10.06 -10.86 5.55
CA SER A 128 -10.21 -10.12 4.31
C SER A 128 -10.53 -8.66 4.58
N MET A 129 -10.06 -7.80 3.71
CA MET A 129 -10.49 -6.40 3.62
C MET A 129 -11.53 -6.26 2.52
N ILE A 130 -12.65 -5.63 2.82
CA ILE A 130 -13.63 -5.17 1.84
C ILE A 130 -13.43 -3.67 1.68
N VAL A 131 -13.16 -3.23 0.47
CA VAL A 131 -12.94 -1.81 0.14
C VAL A 131 -14.05 -1.34 -0.78
N CYS A 132 -14.73 -0.26 -0.40
CA CYS A 132 -15.79 0.35 -1.18
C CYS A 132 -15.91 1.86 -0.90
N ARG A 133 -16.66 2.57 -1.74
CA ARG A 133 -17.03 3.97 -1.50
C ARG A 133 -18.48 4.05 -1.03
N MET A 134 -18.72 4.92 -0.07
CA MET A 134 -20.04 5.20 0.46
C MET A 134 -20.28 6.70 0.54
N SER A 135 -21.46 7.14 0.13
CA SER A 135 -21.98 8.48 0.45
C SER A 135 -22.68 8.45 1.81
N HIS A 136 -22.79 9.59 2.46
CA HIS A 136 -23.42 9.73 3.79
C HIS A 136 -23.96 11.12 4.00
N THR A 137 -24.90 11.28 4.96
CA THR A 137 -25.64 12.54 5.16
C THR A 137 -24.93 13.52 6.10
N GLN A 138 -24.13 13.04 7.05
CA GLN A 138 -23.35 13.89 7.96
C GLN A 138 -21.95 14.14 7.41
N SER A 139 -21.33 15.30 7.72
CA SER A 139 -19.97 15.60 7.28
C SER A 139 -18.95 14.73 8.02
N ASN A 140 -17.98 14.15 7.28
CA ASN A 140 -16.82 13.47 7.87
C ASN A 140 -15.71 14.43 8.33
N GLN A 141 -15.88 15.74 8.15
CA GLN A 141 -14.94 16.79 8.55
C GLN A 141 -13.51 16.62 8.00
N HIS A 142 -13.33 15.87 6.91
CA HIS A 142 -12.04 15.46 6.38
C HIS A 142 -11.15 14.69 7.38
N ARG A 143 -11.79 13.96 8.30
CA ARG A 143 -11.14 13.14 9.34
C ARG A 143 -11.13 11.68 8.92
N ALA A 144 -9.96 11.03 9.00
CA ALA A 144 -9.92 9.58 8.97
C ALA A 144 -10.32 9.02 10.34
N VAL A 145 -11.11 7.96 10.31
CA VAL A 145 -11.52 7.24 11.53
C VAL A 145 -11.12 5.79 11.37
N GLU A 146 -10.49 5.23 12.37
CA GLU A 146 -10.23 3.78 12.46
C GLU A 146 -10.79 3.26 13.78
N SER A 147 -11.71 2.30 13.69
CA SER A 147 -12.39 1.71 14.84
C SER A 147 -12.10 0.21 14.91
N PHE A 148 -11.62 -0.23 16.07
CA PHE A 148 -11.28 -1.62 16.35
C PHE A 148 -12.36 -2.27 17.24
N TYR A 149 -13.16 -3.19 16.69
CA TYR A 149 -14.26 -3.87 17.40
C TYR A 149 -13.97 -5.34 17.69
N TYR A 150 -12.70 -5.72 17.98
CA TYR A 150 -12.30 -7.09 18.37
C TYR A 150 -12.85 -8.25 17.50
N GLY A 151 -13.05 -8.03 16.26
CA GLY A 151 -13.55 -8.98 15.27
C GLY A 151 -13.73 -8.31 13.94
N VAL A 152 -14.05 -7.03 13.99
CA VAL A 152 -14.21 -6.14 12.83
C VAL A 152 -13.35 -4.90 13.04
N THR A 153 -12.64 -4.49 12.03
CA THR A 153 -12.00 -3.16 11.98
C THR A 153 -12.63 -2.37 10.85
N VAL A 154 -13.04 -1.15 11.12
CA VAL A 154 -13.60 -0.23 10.13
C VAL A 154 -12.73 1.00 10.03
N ALA A 155 -12.13 1.21 8.87
CA ALA A 155 -11.44 2.45 8.54
C ALA A 155 -12.28 3.28 7.57
N LEU A 156 -12.54 4.52 7.93
CA LEU A 156 -13.27 5.52 7.16
C LEU A 156 -12.28 6.57 6.68
N LEU A 157 -12.07 6.63 5.38
CA LEU A 157 -11.09 7.53 4.77
C LEU A 157 -11.85 8.63 3.99
N PRO A 158 -11.78 9.90 4.43
CA PRO A 158 -12.59 10.98 3.84
C PRO A 158 -12.15 11.27 2.40
N MET A 159 -13.11 11.25 1.48
CA MET A 159 -12.90 11.69 0.10
C MET A 159 -13.43 13.14 -0.05
N THR A 160 -14.73 13.32 -0.09
CA THR A 160 -15.39 14.62 0.06
C THR A 160 -16.03 14.71 1.42
N GLU A 161 -16.66 15.84 1.77
CA GLU A 161 -17.35 15.99 3.07
C GLU A 161 -18.44 14.95 3.33
N GLN A 162 -19.08 14.45 2.26
CA GLN A 162 -20.18 13.47 2.32
C GLN A 162 -19.88 12.18 1.55
N MET A 163 -18.60 11.89 1.30
CA MET A 163 -18.16 10.66 0.65
C MET A 163 -16.92 10.12 1.35
N THR A 164 -16.95 8.85 1.65
CA THR A 164 -15.89 8.14 2.38
C THR A 164 -15.53 6.84 1.65
N ASN A 165 -14.25 6.56 1.58
CA ASN A 165 -13.77 5.23 1.23
C ASN A 165 -13.73 4.39 2.51
N CYS A 166 -14.51 3.30 2.53
CA CYS A 166 -14.60 2.37 3.65
C CYS A 166 -13.69 1.18 3.43
N VAL A 167 -12.92 0.83 4.45
CA VAL A 167 -12.13 -0.40 4.51
C VAL A 167 -12.59 -1.20 5.71
N ILE A 168 -13.27 -2.30 5.45
CA ILE A 168 -13.81 -3.19 6.47
C ILE A 168 -12.94 -4.45 6.53
N THR A 169 -12.29 -4.70 7.66
CA THR A 169 -11.46 -5.88 7.88
C THR A 169 -12.18 -6.85 8.79
N VAL A 170 -12.48 -8.04 8.28
CA VAL A 170 -13.27 -9.08 8.96
C VAL A 170 -12.68 -10.47 8.71
N LYS A 171 -13.13 -11.48 9.46
CA LYS A 171 -12.85 -12.89 9.15
C LYS A 171 -13.37 -13.24 7.74
N ASN A 172 -12.74 -14.20 7.09
CA ASN A 172 -13.07 -14.57 5.70
C ASN A 172 -14.54 -14.96 5.51
N GLU A 173 -15.13 -15.68 6.46
CA GLU A 173 -16.55 -16.08 6.45
C GLU A 173 -17.49 -14.88 6.55
N GLN A 174 -17.14 -13.92 7.41
CA GLN A 174 -17.91 -12.68 7.56
C GLN A 174 -17.78 -11.79 6.32
N ALA A 175 -16.63 -11.81 5.64
CA ALA A 175 -16.46 -11.10 4.37
C ALA A 175 -17.41 -11.66 3.29
N GLU A 176 -17.60 -12.97 3.22
CA GLU A 176 -18.55 -13.61 2.30
C GLU A 176 -19.99 -13.21 2.61
N TYR A 177 -20.36 -13.22 3.88
CA TYR A 177 -21.67 -12.74 4.33
C TYR A 177 -21.92 -11.29 3.89
N LEU A 178 -21.01 -10.37 4.21
CA LEU A 178 -21.15 -8.95 3.87
C LEU A 178 -21.25 -8.71 2.35
N LEU A 179 -20.46 -9.42 1.56
CA LEU A 179 -20.49 -9.33 0.10
C LEU A 179 -21.75 -9.93 -0.53
N GLY A 180 -22.44 -10.82 0.17
CA GLY A 180 -23.72 -11.40 -0.24
C GLY A 180 -24.94 -10.52 0.05
N LEU A 181 -24.77 -9.44 0.82
CA LEU A 181 -25.85 -8.53 1.16
C LEU A 181 -26.27 -7.65 -0.03
N SER A 182 -27.54 -7.24 -0.05
CA SER A 182 -27.98 -6.17 -0.93
C SER A 182 -27.24 -4.85 -0.58
N PRO A 183 -27.09 -3.90 -1.53
CA PRO A 183 -26.42 -2.62 -1.25
C PRO A 183 -27.00 -1.88 -0.03
N THR A 184 -28.33 -1.92 0.15
CA THR A 184 -29.00 -1.28 1.28
C THR A 184 -28.71 -2.02 2.60
N ALA A 185 -28.74 -3.35 2.61
CA ALA A 185 -28.44 -4.14 3.80
C ALA A 185 -26.97 -4.00 4.20
N PHE A 186 -26.05 -3.98 3.23
CA PHE A 186 -24.64 -3.71 3.46
C PHE A 186 -24.41 -2.33 4.10
N ALA A 187 -25.07 -1.29 3.57
CA ALA A 187 -24.95 0.07 4.13
C ALA A 187 -25.41 0.12 5.59
N LYS A 188 -26.53 -0.57 5.92
CA LYS A 188 -27.04 -0.67 7.29
C LYS A 188 -26.08 -1.38 8.25
N GLU A 189 -25.40 -2.44 7.79
CA GLU A 189 -24.35 -3.09 8.59
C GLU A 189 -23.19 -2.13 8.90
N ILE A 190 -22.75 -1.34 7.91
CA ILE A 190 -21.67 -0.37 8.12
C ILE A 190 -22.12 0.76 9.03
N GLU A 191 -23.33 1.30 8.87
CA GLU A 191 -23.91 2.27 9.81
C GLU A 191 -23.88 1.74 11.25
N GLY A 192 -24.23 0.44 11.44
CA GLY A 192 -24.19 -0.20 12.75
C GLY A 192 -22.78 -0.27 13.36
N TYR A 193 -21.75 -0.57 12.55
CA TYR A 193 -20.37 -0.60 13.06
C TYR A 193 -19.82 0.76 13.49
N ILE A 194 -20.39 1.86 13.02
CA ILE A 194 -19.93 3.22 13.33
C ILE A 194 -20.93 4.01 14.17
N ASP A 195 -21.89 3.33 14.78
CA ASP A 195 -22.95 3.93 15.63
C ASP A 195 -23.69 5.09 14.94
N GLY A 196 -23.87 5.02 13.61
CA GLY A 196 -24.57 6.02 12.82
C GLY A 196 -23.87 7.39 12.77
N SER A 197 -22.59 7.48 13.13
CA SER A 197 -21.85 8.76 13.23
C SER A 197 -21.80 9.58 11.94
N LEU A 198 -21.96 8.94 10.77
CA LEU A 198 -22.05 9.61 9.46
C LEU A 198 -23.50 9.75 8.95
N GLY A 199 -24.49 9.41 9.77
CA GLY A 199 -25.91 9.42 9.37
C GLY A 199 -26.25 8.27 8.40
N GLU A 200 -27.23 8.50 7.53
CA GLU A 200 -27.64 7.52 6.52
C GLU A 200 -26.53 7.33 5.49
N MET A 201 -26.14 6.08 5.24
CA MET A 201 -25.08 5.72 4.28
C MET A 201 -25.64 4.98 3.08
N ARG A 202 -24.96 5.14 1.92
CA ARG A 202 -25.32 4.43 0.68
C ARG A 202 -24.06 3.94 -0.01
N LEU A 203 -24.06 2.68 -0.44
CA LEU A 203 -23.01 2.12 -1.27
C LEU A 203 -23.05 2.73 -2.68
N ILE A 204 -21.95 3.38 -3.11
CA ILE A 204 -21.87 4.08 -4.40
C ILE A 204 -20.79 3.53 -5.33
N SER A 205 -20.16 2.41 -4.97
CA SER A 205 -19.18 1.71 -5.80
C SER A 205 -19.34 0.21 -5.72
N SER A 206 -18.61 -0.52 -6.56
CA SER A 206 -18.38 -1.95 -6.33
C SER A 206 -17.60 -2.17 -5.04
N GLN A 207 -17.78 -3.34 -4.45
CA GLN A 207 -17.04 -3.84 -3.30
C GLN A 207 -15.88 -4.70 -3.80
N HIS A 208 -14.68 -4.46 -3.28
CA HIS A 208 -13.49 -5.22 -3.64
C HIS A 208 -12.95 -5.93 -2.41
N ARG A 209 -12.77 -7.25 -2.51
CA ARG A 209 -12.19 -8.09 -1.45
C ARG A 209 -10.71 -8.31 -1.70
N TYR A 210 -9.92 -8.12 -0.65
CA TYR A 210 -8.48 -8.38 -0.65
C TYR A 210 -8.12 -9.26 0.56
N PRO A 211 -7.34 -10.34 0.38
CA PRO A 211 -6.83 -11.12 1.51
C PRO A 211 -5.83 -10.26 2.31
N LEU A 212 -5.92 -10.35 3.63
CA LEU A 212 -5.02 -9.65 4.53
C LEU A 212 -3.79 -10.51 4.79
N VAL A 213 -2.76 -10.29 3.99
CA VAL A 213 -1.50 -11.03 4.06
C VAL A 213 -0.33 -10.04 4.10
N GLY A 214 0.49 -10.13 5.14
CA GLY A 214 1.76 -9.42 5.23
C GLY A 214 2.86 -10.24 4.56
N VAL A 215 3.76 -9.58 3.82
CA VAL A 215 4.91 -10.22 3.18
C VAL A 215 6.15 -9.35 3.38
N HIS A 216 7.27 -9.94 3.80
CA HIS A 216 8.56 -9.26 3.86
C HIS A 216 9.62 -10.16 3.23
N ALA A 217 10.22 -9.72 2.13
CA ALA A 217 11.28 -10.47 1.48
C ALA A 217 12.54 -10.54 2.36
N ASN A 218 13.16 -11.72 2.43
CA ASN A 218 14.35 -11.95 3.25
C ASN A 218 15.61 -11.27 2.66
N ARG A 219 15.55 -10.98 1.35
CA ARG A 219 16.53 -10.14 0.65
C ARG A 219 15.79 -9.20 -0.30
N PHE A 220 16.39 -8.03 -0.55
CA PHE A 220 15.85 -7.05 -1.50
C PHE A 220 16.65 -7.01 -2.79
N TYR A 221 17.57 -7.94 -2.99
CA TYR A 221 18.32 -8.09 -4.23
C TYR A 221 18.78 -9.52 -4.46
N ALA A 222 19.07 -9.83 -5.70
CA ALA A 222 19.81 -10.99 -6.17
C ALA A 222 20.85 -10.52 -7.18
N ASN A 223 21.54 -11.46 -7.85
CA ASN A 223 22.51 -11.09 -8.88
C ASN A 223 21.84 -10.21 -9.94
N ARG A 224 22.36 -8.99 -10.14
CA ARG A 224 21.88 -7.97 -11.09
C ARG A 224 20.39 -7.61 -10.99
N SER A 225 19.79 -7.83 -9.82
CA SER A 225 18.35 -7.64 -9.66
C SER A 225 18.03 -6.99 -8.30
N ALA A 226 17.12 -6.02 -8.29
CA ALA A 226 16.56 -5.41 -7.08
C ALA A 226 15.06 -5.65 -6.99
N VAL A 227 14.56 -5.85 -5.77
CA VAL A 227 13.13 -6.01 -5.48
C VAL A 227 12.64 -4.77 -4.73
N ILE A 228 11.57 -4.14 -5.21
CA ILE A 228 11.02 -2.89 -4.66
C ILE A 228 9.50 -3.00 -4.41
N GLY A 229 8.94 -2.00 -3.75
CA GLY A 229 7.50 -1.91 -3.50
C GLY A 229 6.96 -3.12 -2.75
N ASP A 230 5.75 -3.54 -3.07
CA ASP A 230 5.08 -4.69 -2.44
C ASP A 230 5.78 -6.03 -2.75
N ALA A 231 6.56 -6.12 -3.82
CA ALA A 231 7.38 -7.30 -4.09
C ALA A 231 8.48 -7.49 -3.04
N ALA A 232 8.98 -6.39 -2.45
CA ALA A 232 9.92 -6.41 -1.33
C ALA A 232 9.17 -6.48 0.01
N VAL A 233 8.17 -5.61 0.22
CA VAL A 233 7.46 -5.47 1.50
C VAL A 233 5.99 -5.13 1.29
N GLY A 234 5.11 -6.10 1.44
CA GLY A 234 3.66 -5.92 1.53
C GLY A 234 3.23 -5.90 2.99
N MET A 235 2.90 -4.74 3.53
CA MET A 235 2.58 -4.57 4.95
C MET A 235 1.08 -4.73 5.24
N HIS A 236 0.77 -4.95 6.53
CA HIS A 236 -0.57 -4.78 7.06
C HIS A 236 -1.02 -3.32 6.85
N PRO A 237 -2.24 -3.05 6.35
CA PRO A 237 -2.67 -1.71 5.97
C PRO A 237 -2.97 -0.76 7.15
N VAL A 238 -3.06 -1.27 8.38
CA VAL A 238 -3.45 -0.51 9.59
C VAL A 238 -2.70 0.82 9.77
N THR A 239 -1.50 0.94 9.25
CA THR A 239 -0.70 2.17 9.36
C THR A 239 -0.61 2.96 8.06
N ALA A 240 -1.27 2.53 6.98
CA ALA A 240 -1.27 3.15 5.65
C ALA A 240 0.15 3.45 5.06
N HIS A 241 1.18 2.70 5.49
CA HIS A 241 2.57 2.95 5.09
C HIS A 241 3.01 2.27 3.78
N GLY A 242 2.23 1.32 3.24
CA GLY A 242 2.65 0.48 2.12
C GLY A 242 3.13 1.28 0.90
N PHE A 243 2.32 2.21 0.42
CA PHE A 243 2.68 3.06 -0.71
C PHE A 243 3.93 3.93 -0.44
N ASN A 244 4.00 4.55 0.73
CA ASN A 244 5.14 5.40 1.12
C ASN A 244 6.44 4.61 1.23
N LEU A 245 6.41 3.38 1.72
CA LEU A 245 7.58 2.49 1.74
C LEU A 245 7.99 2.05 0.34
N GLY A 246 7.02 1.82 -0.55
CA GLY A 246 7.30 1.59 -1.97
C GLY A 246 8.04 2.76 -2.60
N LEU A 247 7.58 4.00 -2.39
CA LEU A 247 8.26 5.21 -2.85
C LEU A 247 9.65 5.39 -2.23
N HIS A 248 9.81 5.04 -0.94
CA HIS A 248 11.12 5.07 -0.29
C HIS A 248 12.10 4.10 -0.96
N SER A 249 11.66 2.87 -1.31
CA SER A 249 12.51 1.91 -2.04
C SER A 249 12.98 2.48 -3.39
N VAL A 250 12.07 3.11 -4.14
CA VAL A 250 12.38 3.80 -5.41
C VAL A 250 13.38 4.93 -5.19
N ALA A 251 13.17 5.78 -4.18
CA ALA A 251 14.05 6.92 -3.88
C ALA A 251 15.47 6.47 -3.52
N VAL A 252 15.61 5.44 -2.68
CA VAL A 252 16.92 4.90 -2.29
C VAL A 252 17.63 4.29 -3.48
N LEU A 253 16.96 3.41 -4.23
CA LEU A 253 17.57 2.70 -5.35
C LEU A 253 17.95 3.67 -6.47
N SER A 254 17.08 4.59 -6.86
CA SER A 254 17.35 5.58 -7.91
C SER A 254 18.50 6.53 -7.55
N LYS A 255 18.63 6.92 -6.27
CA LYS A 255 19.77 7.70 -5.79
C LYS A 255 21.10 6.95 -5.98
N LEU A 256 21.13 5.67 -5.63
CA LEU A 256 22.32 4.83 -5.76
C LEU A 256 22.69 4.58 -7.23
N ILE A 257 21.70 4.32 -8.07
CA ILE A 257 21.90 4.16 -9.53
C ILE A 257 22.47 5.46 -10.13
N LYS A 258 21.90 6.63 -9.80
CA LYS A 258 22.40 7.92 -10.28
C LYS A 258 23.85 8.15 -9.87
N GLN A 259 24.24 7.80 -8.65
CA GLN A 259 25.63 7.89 -8.19
C GLN A 259 26.55 6.94 -8.97
N ALA A 260 26.10 5.71 -9.23
CA ALA A 260 26.89 4.75 -10.01
C ALA A 260 27.10 5.22 -11.45
N VAL A 261 26.05 5.75 -12.10
CA VAL A 261 26.14 6.33 -13.45
C VAL A 261 27.13 7.50 -13.48
N ALA A 262 27.03 8.43 -12.53
CA ALA A 262 27.95 9.58 -12.44
C ALA A 262 29.42 9.16 -12.24
N ASN A 263 29.66 8.05 -11.55
CA ASN A 263 30.99 7.48 -11.30
C ASN A 263 31.42 6.46 -12.37
N GLN A 264 30.65 6.29 -13.44
CA GLN A 264 30.89 5.29 -14.50
C GLN A 264 31.06 3.86 -13.96
N SER A 265 30.38 3.54 -12.86
CA SER A 265 30.43 2.23 -12.20
C SER A 265 29.19 1.38 -12.52
N ASP A 266 29.29 0.09 -12.26
CA ASP A 266 28.20 -0.85 -12.55
C ASP A 266 26.96 -0.57 -11.67
N ILE A 267 25.83 -0.24 -12.31
CA ILE A 267 24.54 0.07 -11.66
C ILE A 267 23.92 -1.13 -10.93
N ALA A 268 24.39 -2.33 -11.20
CA ALA A 268 23.92 -3.58 -10.60
C ALA A 268 25.03 -4.31 -9.84
N SER A 269 26.06 -3.58 -9.40
CA SER A 269 27.14 -4.16 -8.60
C SER A 269 26.60 -4.72 -7.28
N PRO A 270 27.18 -5.81 -6.76
CA PRO A 270 26.78 -6.39 -5.45
C PRO A 270 26.84 -5.37 -4.32
N GLU A 271 27.83 -4.45 -4.35
CA GLU A 271 28.03 -3.41 -3.33
C GLU A 271 26.88 -2.40 -3.33
N LEU A 272 26.44 -1.95 -4.53
CA LEU A 272 25.30 -1.05 -4.69
C LEU A 272 24.03 -1.69 -4.18
N LEU A 273 23.77 -2.92 -4.61
CA LEU A 273 22.57 -3.67 -4.25
C LEU A 273 22.52 -3.99 -2.75
N ALA A 274 23.64 -4.36 -2.14
CA ALA A 274 23.76 -4.55 -0.69
C ALA A 274 23.51 -3.24 0.08
N LYS A 275 24.00 -2.10 -0.43
CA LYS A 275 23.75 -0.78 0.16
C LYS A 275 22.27 -0.40 0.08
N TYR A 276 21.61 -0.66 -1.06
CA TYR A 276 20.17 -0.50 -1.22
C TYR A 276 19.43 -1.31 -0.15
N GLN A 277 19.67 -2.62 -0.08
CA GLN A 277 19.03 -3.51 0.90
C GLN A 277 19.22 -2.98 2.32
N ARG A 278 20.43 -2.67 2.73
CA ARG A 278 20.72 -2.20 4.09
C ARG A 278 19.90 -0.97 4.45
N GLN A 279 19.85 0.03 3.55
CA GLN A 279 19.14 1.28 3.82
C GLN A 279 17.62 1.08 3.89
N HIS A 280 17.05 0.25 3.02
CA HIS A 280 15.60 0.03 2.98
C HIS A 280 15.15 -0.95 4.07
N MET A 281 15.92 -2.01 4.36
CA MET A 281 15.58 -3.02 5.34
C MET A 281 15.62 -2.50 6.78
N LEU A 282 16.53 -1.58 7.10
CA LEU A 282 16.60 -0.92 8.41
C LEU A 282 15.30 -0.18 8.75
N LEU A 283 14.63 0.38 7.75
CA LEU A 283 13.34 1.04 7.94
C LEU A 283 12.18 0.04 7.96
N THR A 284 12.16 -0.89 7.00
CA THR A 284 10.98 -1.73 6.76
C THR A 284 10.81 -2.86 7.76
N ARG A 285 11.91 -3.48 8.21
CA ARG A 285 11.84 -4.65 9.08
C ARG A 285 11.22 -4.36 10.46
N PRO A 286 11.62 -3.32 11.19
CA PRO A 286 10.96 -2.95 12.43
C PRO A 286 9.49 -2.57 12.24
N MET A 287 9.18 -1.84 11.16
CA MET A 287 7.80 -1.45 10.85
C MET A 287 6.93 -2.66 10.51
N TYR A 288 7.44 -3.62 9.74
CA TYR A 288 6.73 -4.85 9.40
C TYR A 288 6.36 -5.65 10.66
N HIS A 289 7.31 -5.88 11.55
CA HIS A 289 7.04 -6.62 12.79
C HIS A 289 6.13 -5.84 13.74
N GLY A 290 6.33 -4.53 13.86
CA GLY A 290 5.49 -3.66 14.68
C GLY A 290 4.04 -3.64 14.21
N THR A 291 3.80 -3.46 12.91
CA THR A 291 2.44 -3.45 12.34
C THR A 291 1.75 -4.81 12.41
N ASN A 292 2.50 -5.91 12.24
CA ASN A 292 1.95 -7.26 12.40
C ASN A 292 1.56 -7.53 13.87
N ALA A 293 2.39 -7.11 14.83
CA ALA A 293 2.07 -7.23 16.26
C ALA A 293 0.82 -6.41 16.62
N MET A 294 0.72 -5.16 16.14
CA MET A 294 -0.49 -4.34 16.32
C MET A 294 -1.71 -5.00 15.67
N GLY A 295 -1.61 -5.43 14.41
CA GLY A 295 -2.71 -6.10 13.71
C GLY A 295 -3.19 -7.33 14.48
N THR A 296 -2.29 -8.14 15.02
CA THR A 296 -2.62 -9.31 15.83
C THR A 296 -3.30 -8.89 17.16
N LEU A 297 -2.75 -7.90 17.85
CA LEU A 297 -3.28 -7.43 19.15
C LEU A 297 -4.73 -6.96 19.02
N PHE A 298 -5.01 -6.08 18.07
CA PHE A 298 -6.35 -5.49 17.87
C PHE A 298 -7.35 -6.44 17.21
N THR A 299 -6.89 -7.57 16.66
CA THR A 299 -7.77 -8.59 16.07
C THR A 299 -7.99 -9.80 16.98
N THR A 300 -7.31 -9.88 18.13
CA THR A 300 -7.42 -10.98 19.08
C THR A 300 -8.65 -10.80 19.96
N GLU A 301 -9.51 -11.80 20.00
CA GLU A 301 -10.75 -11.80 20.80
C GLU A 301 -10.53 -12.22 22.28
N ASN A 302 -9.30 -12.53 22.67
CA ASN A 302 -8.97 -13.04 24.00
C ASN A 302 -9.05 -11.94 25.08
N LYS A 303 -9.60 -12.28 26.25
CA LYS A 303 -9.76 -11.37 27.40
C LYS A 303 -8.49 -10.61 27.83
N PRO A 304 -7.25 -11.18 27.81
CA PRO A 304 -6.04 -10.44 28.16
C PRO A 304 -5.68 -9.32 27.20
N ALA A 305 -6.16 -9.36 25.96
CA ALA A 305 -5.92 -8.30 24.97
C ALA A 305 -6.87 -7.11 25.14
N LYS A 306 -7.90 -7.26 26.00
CA LYS A 306 -8.95 -6.25 26.29
C LYS A 306 -8.71 -5.50 27.60
N ALA A 307 -7.67 -5.86 28.35
CA ALA A 307 -7.24 -5.23 29.60
C ALA A 307 -6.11 -4.22 29.34
#